data_b1213aa97ce0ba1f4320a02701ffe47f
#
_entry.id   b1213aa97ce0ba1f4320a02701ffe47f
#
_cell.length_a   1.000
_cell.length_b   1.000
_cell.length_c   1.000
_cell.angle_alpha   90.00
_cell.angle_beta   90.00
_cell.angle_gamma   90.00
#
_symmetry.space_group_name_H-M   'P 1'
#
loop_
_entity.id
_entity.type
_entity.pdbx_description
1 polymer ?
#
loop_
_entity_poly.entity_id
_entity_poly.type
_entity_poly.pdbx_seq_one_letter_code
_entity_poly.pdbx_strand_id
1 'polypeptide(L)'
;MNQYPRYSFTNDPLKPATIFLGDHQTPVWIQQRWEEGEYAGFIQKNGCGHCCVAMAARLQGVEIDPYEEFSLCCSMWGIPDLKQQYGYLSVAGIVKIMTHFGIPAVAKDTFRQGTQAAAQDICNALKEGKQVILVSNAKRYKDNPFSPGTHYILAVGYTEDGRILIANSTIRAKDLAVQFADYDMLEQALIADGGANPTLTWGEPAIQPENFGYVIVG
;
A
#
# COMPACT_ATOMS: atom_id res chain seq x y z
N MET A 1 23.16 7.62 18.71
CA MET A 1 21.70 7.39 18.63
C MET A 1 21.36 7.36 17.16
N ASN A 2 20.89 6.23 16.65
CA ASN A 2 20.44 6.15 15.25
C ASN A 2 19.12 6.91 15.16
N GLN A 3 19.14 8.09 14.56
CA GLN A 3 17.91 8.81 14.24
C GLN A 3 17.30 8.13 13.00
N TYR A 4 16.33 7.28 13.22
CA TYR A 4 15.51 6.79 12.12
C TYR A 4 14.60 7.94 11.61
N PRO A 5 14.34 8.00 10.30
CA PRO A 5 13.34 8.92 9.78
C PRO A 5 12.02 8.68 10.50
N ARG A 6 11.41 9.74 10.97
CA ARG A 6 10.19 9.67 11.76
C ARG A 6 9.07 10.30 10.96
N TYR A 7 8.01 9.55 10.75
CA TYR A 7 6.76 10.11 10.26
C TYR A 7 5.88 10.48 11.45
N SER A 8 5.35 11.69 11.41
CA SER A 8 4.28 12.12 12.30
C SER A 8 2.95 12.03 11.55
N PHE A 9 1.89 11.86 12.31
CA PHE A 9 0.52 11.98 11.80
C PHE A 9 -0.26 12.90 12.72
N THR A 10 -1.23 13.61 12.14
CA THR A 10 -2.10 14.54 12.86
C THR A 10 -3.55 14.27 12.49
N ASN A 11 -4.47 14.53 13.42
CA ASN A 11 -5.89 14.59 13.10
C ASN A 11 -6.26 16.01 12.67
N ASP A 12 -7.11 16.13 11.66
CA ASP A 12 -7.73 17.39 11.32
C ASP A 12 -8.75 17.75 12.42
N PRO A 13 -8.58 18.86 13.16
CA PRO A 13 -9.52 19.26 14.20
C PRO A 13 -10.90 19.62 13.64
N LEU A 14 -10.99 19.97 12.35
CA LEU A 14 -12.25 20.28 11.68
C LEU A 14 -12.92 19.02 11.08
N LYS A 15 -12.14 17.95 10.90
CA LYS A 15 -12.57 16.65 10.39
C LYS A 15 -11.92 15.54 11.20
N PRO A 16 -12.40 15.24 12.42
CA PRO A 16 -11.70 14.34 13.35
C PRO A 16 -11.46 12.92 12.82
N ALA A 17 -12.18 12.51 11.77
CA ALA A 17 -11.98 11.22 11.11
C ALA A 17 -10.88 11.26 10.03
N THR A 18 -10.27 12.41 9.77
CA THR A 18 -9.22 12.56 8.76
C THR A 18 -7.85 12.55 9.46
N ILE A 19 -7.00 11.63 9.05
CA ILE A 19 -5.64 11.50 9.54
C ILE A 19 -4.68 11.89 8.42
N PHE A 20 -3.70 12.74 8.73
CA PHE A 20 -2.69 13.19 7.79
C PHE A 20 -1.31 12.66 8.17
N LEU A 21 -0.51 12.34 7.16
CA LEU A 21 0.84 11.82 7.27
C LEU A 21 1.87 12.83 6.80
N GLY A 22 2.96 12.95 7.56
CA GLY A 22 4.17 13.66 7.18
C GLY A 22 3.99 15.16 6.91
N ASP A 23 5.05 15.79 6.44
CA ASP A 23 5.11 17.23 6.21
C ASP A 23 4.22 17.70 5.04
N HIS A 24 3.94 16.81 4.09
CA HIS A 24 3.05 17.08 2.95
C HIS A 24 1.57 16.98 3.30
N GLN A 25 1.23 16.74 4.56
CA GLN A 25 -0.17 16.60 5.00
C GLN A 25 -0.96 15.62 4.13
N THR A 26 -0.36 14.45 3.86
CA THR A 26 -0.98 13.40 3.05
C THR A 26 -2.15 12.77 3.80
N PRO A 27 -3.38 12.84 3.28
CA PRO A 27 -4.51 12.18 3.93
C PRO A 27 -4.38 10.66 3.86
N VAL A 28 -4.80 9.97 4.93
CA VAL A 28 -4.95 8.52 4.89
C VAL A 28 -6.32 8.19 4.34
N TRP A 29 -6.38 7.80 3.08
CA TRP A 29 -7.65 7.46 2.44
C TRP A 29 -8.11 6.06 2.81
N ILE A 30 -9.37 5.99 3.24
CA ILE A 30 -10.07 4.72 3.48
C ILE A 30 -10.87 4.39 2.21
N GLN A 31 -10.48 3.33 1.52
CA GLN A 31 -11.11 2.95 0.24
C GLN A 31 -12.63 2.81 0.33
N GLN A 32 -13.15 2.23 1.41
CA GLN A 32 -14.60 2.01 1.58
C GLN A 32 -15.39 3.30 1.79
N ARG A 33 -14.73 4.41 2.12
CA ARG A 33 -15.34 5.73 2.29
C ARG A 33 -15.23 6.61 1.05
N TRP A 34 -14.64 6.10 -0.01
CA TRP A 34 -14.53 6.85 -1.26
C TRP A 34 -15.89 6.94 -1.95
N GLU A 35 -16.39 8.15 -2.18
CA GLU A 35 -17.72 8.41 -2.74
C GLU A 35 -17.67 9.24 -4.04
N GLU A 36 -16.48 9.69 -4.43
CA GLU A 36 -16.31 10.60 -5.57
C GLU A 36 -16.07 9.86 -6.89
N GLY A 37 -16.73 10.36 -7.95
CA GLY A 37 -16.52 9.94 -9.32
C GLY A 37 -17.18 8.63 -9.73
N GLU A 38 -17.14 8.34 -11.02
CA GLU A 38 -17.79 7.16 -11.62
C GLU A 38 -17.18 5.82 -11.17
N TYR A 39 -15.97 5.85 -10.64
CA TYR A 39 -15.23 4.66 -10.17
C TYR A 39 -15.35 4.42 -8.66
N ALA A 40 -16.16 5.21 -7.96
CA ALA A 40 -16.28 5.11 -6.50
C ALA A 40 -16.58 3.67 -6.03
N GLY A 41 -17.52 3.00 -6.66
CA GLY A 41 -17.89 1.62 -6.31
C GLY A 41 -16.75 0.60 -6.55
N PHE A 42 -15.84 0.86 -7.50
CA PHE A 42 -14.66 0.05 -7.71
C PHE A 42 -13.61 0.31 -6.63
N ILE A 43 -13.30 1.56 -6.35
CA ILE A 43 -12.33 1.96 -5.31
C ILE A 43 -12.78 1.43 -3.95
N GLN A 44 -14.05 1.53 -3.61
CA GLN A 44 -14.59 0.98 -2.35
C GLN A 44 -14.30 -0.51 -2.16
N LYS A 45 -14.35 -1.29 -3.23
CA LYS A 45 -14.16 -2.75 -3.17
C LYS A 45 -12.71 -3.18 -3.35
N ASN A 46 -11.98 -2.53 -4.23
CA ASN A 46 -10.70 -3.01 -4.74
C ASN A 46 -9.57 -1.95 -4.69
N GLY A 47 -9.83 -0.77 -4.15
CA GLY A 47 -8.96 0.40 -4.23
C GLY A 47 -7.79 0.42 -3.24
N CYS A 48 -7.53 -0.64 -2.47
CA CYS A 48 -6.47 -0.59 -1.46
C CYS A 48 -5.08 -0.27 -2.05
N GLY A 49 -4.74 -0.87 -3.17
CA GLY A 49 -3.49 -0.59 -3.88
C GLY A 49 -3.43 0.85 -4.39
N HIS A 50 -4.52 1.33 -5.00
CA HIS A 50 -4.65 2.70 -5.52
C HIS A 50 -4.53 3.75 -4.41
N CYS A 51 -5.17 3.52 -3.26
CA CYS A 51 -5.00 4.36 -2.08
C CYS A 51 -3.53 4.38 -1.59
N CYS A 52 -2.87 3.22 -1.54
CA CYS A 52 -1.46 3.17 -1.12
C CYS A 52 -0.54 3.90 -2.11
N VAL A 53 -0.77 3.75 -3.42
CA VAL A 53 0.00 4.46 -4.45
C VAL A 53 -0.20 5.96 -4.35
N ALA A 54 -1.44 6.43 -4.25
CA ALA A 54 -1.74 7.85 -4.12
C ALA A 54 -1.12 8.45 -2.84
N MET A 55 -1.22 7.75 -1.69
CA MET A 55 -0.56 8.18 -0.45
C MET A 55 0.97 8.24 -0.59
N ALA A 56 1.59 7.21 -1.16
CA ALA A 56 3.03 7.19 -1.36
C ALA A 56 3.50 8.30 -2.31
N ALA A 57 2.77 8.54 -3.41
CA ALA A 57 3.06 9.63 -4.34
C ALA A 57 2.96 11.01 -3.67
N ARG A 58 1.93 11.24 -2.86
CA ARG A 58 1.80 12.50 -2.11
C ARG A 58 2.91 12.70 -1.08
N LEU A 59 3.34 11.66 -0.40
CA LEU A 59 4.49 11.72 0.51
C LEU A 59 5.79 12.11 -0.21
N GLN A 60 5.85 11.89 -1.53
CA GLN A 60 6.95 12.32 -2.41
C GLN A 60 6.66 13.67 -3.11
N GLY A 61 5.60 14.38 -2.73
CA GLY A 61 5.27 15.71 -3.24
C GLY A 61 4.45 15.73 -4.54
N VAL A 62 3.90 14.61 -4.97
CA VAL A 62 2.99 14.53 -6.12
C VAL A 62 1.54 14.66 -5.65
N GLU A 63 0.89 15.76 -6.01
CA GLU A 63 -0.53 15.98 -5.69
C GLU A 63 -1.43 15.10 -6.56
N ILE A 64 -1.93 14.01 -5.98
CA ILE A 64 -2.83 13.06 -6.62
C ILE A 64 -3.72 12.40 -5.56
N ASP A 65 -4.94 12.06 -5.94
CA ASP A 65 -5.87 11.29 -5.13
C ASP A 65 -6.11 9.87 -5.69
N PRO A 66 -6.78 8.95 -4.98
CA PRO A 66 -7.04 7.60 -5.46
C PRO A 66 -7.86 7.52 -6.74
N TYR A 67 -8.75 8.49 -7.01
CA TYR A 67 -9.53 8.52 -8.24
C TYR A 67 -8.69 8.94 -9.45
N GLU A 68 -7.89 9.98 -9.27
CA GLU A 68 -6.98 10.46 -10.31
C GLU A 68 -5.93 9.40 -10.65
N GLU A 69 -5.37 8.75 -9.61
CA GLU A 69 -4.42 7.65 -9.78
C GLU A 69 -5.06 6.47 -10.54
N PHE A 70 -6.28 6.09 -10.17
CA PHE A 70 -7.00 5.03 -10.84
C PHE A 70 -7.31 5.38 -12.30
N SER A 71 -7.74 6.61 -12.58
CA SER A 71 -7.99 7.11 -13.92
C SER A 71 -6.73 7.10 -14.77
N LEU A 72 -5.57 7.46 -14.18
CA LEU A 72 -4.28 7.35 -14.82
C LEU A 72 -3.95 5.90 -15.17
N CYS A 73 -4.15 4.97 -14.25
CA CYS A 73 -3.94 3.54 -14.49
C CYS A 73 -4.77 3.06 -15.70
N CYS A 74 -6.02 3.45 -15.76
CA CYS A 74 -6.91 3.10 -16.87
C CYS A 74 -6.37 3.61 -18.20
N SER A 75 -5.92 4.85 -18.23
CA SER A 75 -5.30 5.46 -19.40
C SER A 75 -4.01 4.74 -19.81
N MET A 76 -3.13 4.46 -18.85
CA MET A 76 -1.83 3.82 -19.09
C MET A 76 -1.94 2.41 -19.65
N TRP A 77 -2.99 1.66 -19.28
CA TRP A 77 -3.22 0.28 -19.73
C TRP A 77 -4.28 0.16 -20.81
N GLY A 78 -4.85 1.28 -21.27
CA GLY A 78 -5.81 1.28 -22.38
C GLY A 78 -7.10 0.52 -22.05
N ILE A 79 -7.64 0.68 -20.84
CA ILE A 79 -8.82 -0.05 -20.39
C ILE A 79 -10.07 0.80 -20.67
N PRO A 80 -10.88 0.40 -21.67
CA PRO A 80 -12.03 1.22 -22.07
C PRO A 80 -13.26 1.04 -21.19
N ASP A 81 -13.37 -0.06 -20.47
CA ASP A 81 -14.51 -0.35 -19.61
C ASP A 81 -14.09 -1.06 -18.32
N LEU A 82 -14.06 -0.30 -17.25
CA LEU A 82 -13.66 -0.73 -15.92
C LEU A 82 -14.64 -1.67 -15.24
N LYS A 83 -15.86 -1.79 -15.74
CA LYS A 83 -16.88 -2.68 -15.17
C LYS A 83 -16.56 -4.15 -15.42
N GLN A 84 -15.72 -4.43 -16.41
CA GLN A 84 -15.41 -5.79 -16.84
C GLN A 84 -14.05 -6.32 -16.33
N GLN A 85 -13.19 -5.47 -15.78
CA GLN A 85 -11.86 -5.90 -15.35
C GLN A 85 -11.64 -5.56 -13.87
N TYR A 86 -11.31 -6.57 -13.11
CA TYR A 86 -10.89 -6.43 -11.72
C TYR A 86 -9.49 -5.84 -11.70
N GLY A 87 -9.41 -4.51 -11.60
CA GLY A 87 -8.13 -3.77 -11.66
C GLY A 87 -7.38 -3.82 -10.36
N TYR A 88 -6.80 -4.95 -10.04
CA TYR A 88 -5.82 -5.01 -8.97
C TYR A 88 -4.46 -4.55 -9.48
N LEU A 89 -3.82 -3.64 -8.75
CA LEU A 89 -2.45 -3.28 -9.04
C LEU A 89 -1.52 -4.45 -8.77
N SER A 90 -0.69 -4.80 -9.74
CA SER A 90 0.46 -5.66 -9.50
C SER A 90 1.62 -4.85 -8.94
N VAL A 91 2.58 -5.54 -8.32
CA VAL A 91 3.82 -4.91 -7.84
C VAL A 91 4.55 -4.19 -8.99
N ALA A 92 4.61 -4.83 -10.17
CA ALA A 92 5.18 -4.22 -11.37
C ALA A 92 4.37 -3.00 -11.85
N GLY A 93 3.04 -3.05 -11.75
CA GLY A 93 2.16 -1.93 -12.07
C GLY A 93 2.43 -0.72 -11.18
N ILE A 94 2.61 -0.93 -9.88
CA ILE A 94 2.97 0.13 -8.93
C ILE A 94 4.28 0.81 -9.35
N VAL A 95 5.31 0.04 -9.67
CA VAL A 95 6.59 0.60 -10.14
C VAL A 95 6.40 1.45 -11.39
N LYS A 96 5.60 0.98 -12.35
CA LYS A 96 5.31 1.72 -13.58
C LYS A 96 4.64 3.06 -13.31
N ILE A 97 3.69 3.12 -12.37
CA ILE A 97 3.01 4.37 -11.99
C ILE A 97 3.98 5.31 -11.29
N MET A 98 4.74 4.83 -10.31
CA MET A 98 5.74 5.64 -9.62
C MET A 98 6.78 6.20 -10.60
N THR A 99 7.23 5.40 -11.56
CA THR A 99 8.14 5.85 -12.63
C THR A 99 7.49 6.95 -13.48
N HIS A 100 6.20 6.85 -13.80
CA HIS A 100 5.46 7.90 -14.51
C HIS A 100 5.48 9.23 -13.76
N PHE A 101 5.43 9.20 -12.44
CA PHE A 101 5.56 10.39 -11.58
C PHE A 101 7.01 10.86 -11.37
N GLY A 102 8.00 10.16 -11.93
CA GLY A 102 9.41 10.44 -11.69
C GLY A 102 9.89 10.03 -10.28
N ILE A 103 9.12 9.22 -9.58
CA ILE A 103 9.45 8.72 -8.24
C ILE A 103 10.24 7.41 -8.37
N PRO A 104 11.44 7.30 -7.78
CA PRO A 104 12.17 6.04 -7.71
C PRO A 104 11.35 4.95 -7.02
N ALA A 105 11.24 3.79 -7.66
CA ALA A 105 10.52 2.66 -7.08
C ALA A 105 11.14 1.34 -7.53
N VAL A 106 11.24 0.39 -6.59
CA VAL A 106 11.84 -0.92 -6.85
C VAL A 106 10.94 -2.02 -6.32
N ALA A 107 10.52 -2.91 -7.22
CA ALA A 107 9.77 -4.11 -6.84
C ALA A 107 10.71 -5.18 -6.26
N LYS A 108 10.25 -5.82 -5.22
CA LYS A 108 10.92 -6.94 -4.54
C LYS A 108 9.98 -8.13 -4.44
N ASP A 109 10.54 -9.31 -4.54
CA ASP A 109 9.81 -10.57 -4.52
C ASP A 109 9.97 -11.27 -3.17
N THR A 110 8.93 -11.25 -2.36
CA THR A 110 8.92 -11.91 -1.04
C THR A 110 9.10 -13.42 -1.16
N PHE A 111 8.54 -14.03 -2.21
CA PHE A 111 8.60 -15.48 -2.40
C PHE A 111 10.05 -15.96 -2.60
N ARG A 112 10.82 -15.24 -3.43
CA ARG A 112 12.23 -15.59 -3.68
C ARG A 112 13.14 -15.29 -2.52
N GLN A 113 12.85 -14.23 -1.76
CA GLN A 113 13.67 -13.81 -0.63
C GLN A 113 13.37 -14.57 0.66
N GLY A 114 12.12 -15.02 0.85
CA GLY A 114 11.60 -15.45 2.13
C GLY A 114 11.12 -14.29 3.00
N THR A 115 10.18 -14.57 3.91
CA THR A 115 9.51 -13.53 4.71
C THR A 115 10.46 -12.77 5.63
N GLN A 116 11.39 -13.47 6.25
CA GLN A 116 12.36 -12.86 7.18
C GLN A 116 13.28 -11.86 6.46
N ALA A 117 13.83 -12.26 5.31
CA ALA A 117 14.70 -11.37 4.53
C ALA A 117 13.91 -10.18 3.97
N ALA A 118 12.67 -10.40 3.53
CA ALA A 118 11.80 -9.34 3.06
C ALA A 118 11.44 -8.35 4.17
N ALA A 119 11.07 -8.83 5.36
CA ALA A 119 10.78 -7.97 6.51
C ALA A 119 12.00 -7.13 6.92
N GLN A 120 13.18 -7.73 6.90
CA GLN A 120 14.43 -7.00 7.18
C GLN A 120 14.73 -5.93 6.12
N ASP A 121 14.53 -6.23 4.84
CA ASP A 121 14.73 -5.29 3.73
C ASP A 121 13.73 -4.11 3.84
N ILE A 122 12.46 -4.38 4.15
CA ILE A 122 11.46 -3.35 4.42
C ILE A 122 11.89 -2.45 5.58
N CYS A 123 12.30 -3.03 6.70
CA CYS A 123 12.79 -2.26 7.85
C CYS A 123 14.00 -1.39 7.49
N ASN A 124 14.93 -1.89 6.69
CA ASN A 124 16.08 -1.12 6.23
C ASN A 124 15.66 0.05 5.32
N ALA A 125 14.74 -0.18 4.38
CA ALA A 125 14.21 0.87 3.52
C ALA A 125 13.52 1.99 4.33
N LEU A 126 12.71 1.61 5.32
CA LEU A 126 12.08 2.58 6.23
C LEU A 126 13.09 3.39 7.05
N LYS A 127 14.21 2.77 7.46
CA LYS A 127 15.32 3.45 8.14
C LYS A 127 16.02 4.47 7.25
N GLU A 128 16.01 4.24 5.95
CA GLU A 128 16.54 5.16 4.95
C GLU A 128 15.55 6.29 4.59
N GLY A 129 14.37 6.33 5.18
CA GLY A 129 13.33 7.33 4.92
C GLY A 129 12.43 7.04 3.74
N LYS A 130 12.53 5.83 3.17
CA LYS A 130 11.68 5.38 2.07
C LYS A 130 10.36 4.87 2.60
N GLN A 131 9.35 4.81 1.72
CA GLN A 131 8.08 4.16 1.99
C GLN A 131 8.04 2.77 1.35
N VAL A 132 7.19 1.90 1.87
CA VAL A 132 7.03 0.56 1.31
C VAL A 132 5.56 0.22 1.15
N ILE A 133 5.15 -0.03 -0.09
CA ILE A 133 3.82 -0.59 -0.39
C ILE A 133 3.96 -2.10 -0.40
N LEU A 134 3.20 -2.80 0.43
CA LEU A 134 3.28 -4.25 0.55
C LEU A 134 1.90 -4.91 0.57
N VAL A 135 1.88 -6.17 0.16
CA VAL A 135 0.67 -7.01 0.20
C VAL A 135 0.64 -7.80 1.49
N SER A 136 -0.37 -7.60 2.31
CA SER A 136 -0.63 -8.42 3.48
C SER A 136 -1.56 -9.59 3.14
N ASN A 137 -1.33 -10.76 3.74
CA ASN A 137 -2.13 -11.96 3.51
C ASN A 137 -2.80 -12.45 4.79
N ALA A 138 -4.11 -12.30 4.87
CA ALA A 138 -4.89 -12.76 6.02
C ALA A 138 -5.08 -14.27 6.10
N LYS A 139 -4.94 -15.00 5.00
CA LYS A 139 -5.18 -16.47 5.02
C LYS A 139 -4.14 -17.22 5.84
N ARG A 140 -2.96 -16.63 6.03
CA ARG A 140 -1.87 -17.23 6.79
C ARG A 140 -1.67 -16.62 8.15
N TYR A 141 -1.94 -15.34 8.27
CA TYR A 141 -1.92 -14.65 9.53
C TYR A 141 -3.33 -14.70 10.12
N LYS A 142 -3.62 -15.74 10.91
CA LYS A 142 -4.84 -15.81 11.70
C LYS A 142 -4.87 -14.56 12.58
N ASP A 143 -5.95 -13.83 12.56
CA ASP A 143 -6.07 -12.54 13.27
C ASP A 143 -5.21 -11.41 12.71
N ASN A 144 -4.90 -11.43 11.41
CA ASN A 144 -4.18 -10.36 10.73
C ASN A 144 -4.80 -8.99 11.06
N PRO A 145 -4.05 -8.10 11.73
CA PRO A 145 -4.58 -6.82 12.17
C PRO A 145 -4.82 -5.84 11.02
N PHE A 146 -4.25 -6.10 9.84
CA PHE A 146 -4.34 -5.20 8.70
C PHE A 146 -5.58 -5.42 7.86
N SER A 147 -6.00 -6.65 7.68
CA SER A 147 -7.22 -7.00 6.92
C SER A 147 -7.57 -8.47 7.06
N PRO A 148 -8.85 -8.85 6.97
CA PRO A 148 -9.28 -10.24 6.92
C PRO A 148 -9.03 -10.92 5.55
N GLY A 149 -8.56 -10.17 4.54
CA GLY A 149 -8.27 -10.64 3.19
C GLY A 149 -6.89 -10.24 2.70
N THR A 150 -6.56 -10.57 1.46
CA THR A 150 -5.39 -10.03 0.78
C THR A 150 -5.59 -8.52 0.62
N HIS A 151 -4.62 -7.72 1.02
CA HIS A 151 -4.78 -6.29 1.14
C HIS A 151 -3.45 -5.56 1.01
N TYR A 152 -3.44 -4.45 0.26
CA TYR A 152 -2.30 -3.54 0.22
C TYR A 152 -2.30 -2.61 1.43
N ILE A 153 -1.13 -2.45 2.03
CA ILE A 153 -0.86 -1.48 3.08
C ILE A 153 0.40 -0.68 2.74
N LEU A 154 0.51 0.51 3.32
CA LEU A 154 1.66 1.40 3.14
C LEU A 154 2.41 1.53 4.47
N ALA A 155 3.63 1.01 4.53
CA ALA A 155 4.56 1.30 5.61
C ALA A 155 5.26 2.63 5.30
N VAL A 156 5.16 3.60 6.22
CA VAL A 156 5.63 4.97 6.00
C VAL A 156 6.86 5.35 6.83
N GLY A 157 7.17 4.61 7.89
CA GLY A 157 8.32 4.92 8.73
C GLY A 157 8.25 4.30 10.11
N TYR A 158 8.98 4.91 11.04
CA TYR A 158 9.06 4.49 12.44
C TYR A 158 8.48 5.53 13.37
N THR A 159 7.95 5.04 14.48
CA THR A 159 7.60 5.87 15.63
C THR A 159 8.82 6.11 16.54
N GLU A 160 8.66 7.00 17.53
CA GLU A 160 9.72 7.29 18.51
C GLU A 160 10.13 6.07 19.34
N ASP A 161 9.19 5.17 19.59
CA ASP A 161 9.39 3.91 20.31
C ASP A 161 9.85 2.75 19.41
N GLY A 162 10.18 3.03 18.15
CA GLY A 162 10.79 2.06 17.22
C GLY A 162 9.81 1.14 16.52
N ARG A 163 8.49 1.39 16.63
CA ARG A 163 7.48 0.64 15.88
C ARG A 163 7.34 1.12 14.46
N ILE A 164 6.92 0.24 13.57
CA ILE A 164 6.62 0.54 12.17
C ILE A 164 5.26 1.23 12.09
N LEU A 165 5.22 2.37 11.42
CA LEU A 165 4.00 3.11 11.16
C LEU A 165 3.38 2.63 9.85
N ILE A 166 2.15 2.15 9.91
CA ILE A 166 1.37 1.63 8.78
C ILE A 166 0.19 2.55 8.51
N ALA A 167 0.10 3.10 7.31
CA ALA A 167 -1.11 3.71 6.78
C ALA A 167 -1.95 2.62 6.10
N ASN A 168 -3.15 2.40 6.62
CA ASN A 168 -4.02 1.32 6.19
C ASN A 168 -5.31 1.88 5.58
N SER A 169 -5.55 1.54 4.33
CA SER A 169 -6.68 2.03 3.54
C SER A 169 -7.99 1.26 3.76
N THR A 170 -8.12 0.51 4.85
CA THR A 170 -9.37 -0.25 5.12
C THR A 170 -10.00 0.07 6.47
N ILE A 171 -11.32 0.20 6.46
CA ILE A 171 -12.14 0.37 7.66
C ILE A 171 -12.15 -0.89 8.56
N ARG A 172 -11.80 -2.05 8.00
CA ARG A 172 -11.80 -3.33 8.71
C ARG A 172 -10.63 -3.51 9.66
N ALA A 173 -9.69 -2.61 9.65
CA ALA A 173 -8.60 -2.54 10.61
C ALA A 173 -9.07 -1.80 11.88
N LYS A 174 -10.05 -2.35 12.59
CA LYS A 174 -10.48 -1.92 13.95
C LYS A 174 -10.38 -0.41 14.18
N ASP A 175 -10.95 0.36 13.26
CA ASP A 175 -11.09 1.82 13.36
C ASP A 175 -9.81 2.67 13.25
N LEU A 176 -8.67 2.10 12.96
CA LEU A 176 -7.43 2.84 12.86
C LEU A 176 -6.93 2.87 11.40
N ALA A 177 -7.03 4.03 10.76
CA ALA A 177 -6.40 4.28 9.47
C ALA A 177 -4.86 4.30 9.56
N VAL A 178 -4.33 4.57 10.76
CA VAL A 178 -2.91 4.44 11.08
C VAL A 178 -2.73 3.38 12.14
N GLN A 179 -1.87 2.42 11.88
CA GLN A 179 -1.58 1.30 12.76
C GLN A 179 -0.10 1.24 13.08
N PHE A 180 0.23 0.58 14.17
CA PHE A 180 1.60 0.30 14.56
C PHE A 180 1.86 -1.19 14.43
N ALA A 181 2.99 -1.55 13.83
CA ALA A 181 3.44 -2.91 13.68
C ALA A 181 4.85 -3.07 14.25
N ASP A 182 5.13 -4.22 14.81
CA ASP A 182 6.49 -4.67 15.06
C ASP A 182 7.01 -5.54 13.89
N TYR A 183 8.25 -5.98 14.02
CA TYR A 183 8.88 -6.82 13.01
C TYR A 183 8.14 -8.14 12.79
N ASP A 184 7.72 -8.80 13.85
CA ASP A 184 7.05 -10.12 13.79
C ASP A 184 5.67 -10.00 13.13
N MET A 185 4.93 -8.95 13.42
CA MET A 185 3.66 -8.66 12.74
C MET A 185 3.87 -8.42 11.25
N LEU A 186 4.93 -7.68 10.88
CA LEU A 186 5.26 -7.42 9.48
C LEU A 186 5.62 -8.73 8.77
N GLU A 187 6.50 -9.53 9.35
CA GLU A 187 6.92 -10.82 8.76
C GLU A 187 5.76 -11.77 8.55
N GLN A 188 4.87 -11.90 9.54
CA GLN A 188 3.68 -12.75 9.45
C GLN A 188 2.69 -12.24 8.40
N ALA A 189 2.61 -10.94 8.18
CA ALA A 189 1.72 -10.34 7.19
C ALA A 189 2.18 -10.56 5.75
N LEU A 190 3.47 -10.82 5.53
CA LEU A 190 4.03 -11.03 4.19
C LEU A 190 3.57 -12.37 3.59
N ILE A 191 3.40 -12.37 2.27
CA ILE A 191 3.03 -13.58 1.55
C ILE A 191 4.29 -14.42 1.30
N ALA A 192 4.36 -15.57 1.98
CA ALA A 192 5.53 -16.45 1.95
C ALA A 192 5.55 -17.43 0.78
N ASP A 193 4.41 -17.75 0.20
CA ASP A 193 4.31 -18.68 -0.90
C ASP A 193 3.38 -18.20 -2.01
N GLY A 194 3.79 -18.40 -3.23
CA GLY A 194 3.05 -18.06 -4.45
C GLY A 194 1.70 -18.76 -4.61
N GLY A 195 1.23 -19.47 -3.57
CA GLY A 195 0.11 -20.38 -3.68
C GLY A 195 -1.27 -19.79 -3.46
N ALA A 196 -1.44 -18.51 -3.23
CA ALA A 196 -2.69 -18.14 -2.59
C ALA A 196 -3.65 -17.21 -3.34
N ASN A 197 -3.28 -16.47 -4.35
CA ASN A 197 -4.28 -15.64 -5.01
C ASN A 197 -4.03 -15.40 -6.50
N PRO A 198 -4.65 -16.23 -7.35
CA PRO A 198 -4.47 -16.14 -8.82
C PRO A 198 -5.18 -14.93 -9.47
N THR A 199 -5.86 -14.10 -8.70
CA THR A 199 -6.78 -13.09 -9.24
C THR A 199 -6.20 -11.69 -9.33
N LEU A 200 -4.89 -11.51 -9.19
CA LEU A 200 -4.34 -10.17 -8.99
C LEU A 200 -3.59 -9.58 -10.20
N THR A 201 -3.92 -10.00 -11.41
CA THR A 201 -3.21 -9.45 -12.57
C THR A 201 -4.16 -8.90 -13.60
N TRP A 202 -3.98 -7.64 -13.92
CA TRP A 202 -4.59 -7.02 -15.08
C TRP A 202 -4.02 -7.63 -16.35
N GLY A 203 -4.84 -8.40 -17.05
CA GLY A 203 -4.53 -8.89 -18.40
C GLY A 203 -3.40 -9.91 -18.53
N GLU A 204 -2.78 -10.34 -17.45
CA GLU A 204 -1.73 -11.34 -17.48
C GLU A 204 -2.22 -12.71 -17.02
N PRO A 205 -1.79 -13.80 -17.67
CA PRO A 205 -2.16 -15.13 -17.22
C PRO A 205 -1.50 -15.48 -15.90
N ALA A 206 -2.29 -16.09 -15.05
CA ALA A 206 -1.94 -16.82 -13.82
C ALA A 206 -0.60 -16.51 -13.16
N ILE A 207 -0.72 -15.99 -11.95
CA ILE A 207 0.31 -15.99 -10.88
C ILE A 207 1.75 -15.88 -11.36
N GLN A 208 2.21 -14.64 -11.52
CA GLN A 208 3.63 -14.39 -11.57
C GLN A 208 4.12 -14.19 -10.12
N PRO A 209 5.21 -14.83 -9.69
CA PRO A 209 5.80 -14.62 -8.35
C PRO A 209 6.06 -13.15 -8.00
N GLU A 210 6.35 -12.34 -9.00
CA GLU A 210 6.54 -10.88 -8.90
C GLU A 210 5.29 -10.10 -8.45
N ASN A 211 4.12 -10.75 -8.39
CA ASN A 211 2.89 -10.15 -7.86
C ASN A 211 2.77 -10.30 -6.34
N PHE A 212 3.64 -11.07 -5.71
CA PHE A 212 3.66 -11.33 -4.28
C PHE A 212 4.90 -10.70 -3.64
N GLY A 213 4.89 -9.41 -3.55
CA GLY A 213 6.03 -8.73 -3.02
C GLY A 213 5.67 -7.40 -2.39
N TYR A 214 6.64 -6.54 -2.44
CA TYR A 214 6.52 -5.17 -1.98
C TYR A 214 7.26 -4.23 -2.93
N VAL A 215 6.94 -2.96 -2.84
CA VAL A 215 7.59 -1.90 -3.61
C VAL A 215 8.20 -0.92 -2.64
N ILE A 216 9.50 -0.73 -2.73
CA ILE A 216 10.22 0.34 -2.03
C ILE A 216 10.08 1.59 -2.90
N VAL A 217 9.65 2.70 -2.30
CA VAL A 217 9.36 3.99 -2.94
C VAL A 217 10.21 5.09 -2.31
N GLY A 218 10.89 5.88 -3.14
CA GLY A 218 11.73 7.01 -2.71
C GLY A 218 13.23 6.74 -2.71
#